data_e06aa4de9387482c5ebd70f693da60c8
#
_entry.id   e06aa4de9387482c5ebd70f693da60c8
#
_cell.length_a   1.000
_cell.length_b   1.000
_cell.length_c   1.000
_cell.angle_alpha   90.00
_cell.angle_beta   90.00
_cell.angle_gamma   90.00
#
_symmetry.space_group_name_H-M   'P 1'
#
loop_
_entity.id
_entity.type
_entity.pdbx_description
1 polymer ?
#
loop_
_entity_poly.entity_id
_entity_poly.type
_entity_poly.pdbx_seq_one_letter_code
_entity_poly.pdbx_strand_id
1 'polypeptide(L)'
;MRKIIVGSRRSKLALTQTNWVMDQLKKLDSRFEFEVKEIVTKGDQILDVTLSKVGGKGLFVKEIEQAMLDKEIDMAVHSMKDMPAVLPEGLTIGCIPFREDHRDALISRGHVKLKDLKPGAIIGTSSLRRSAQLLVARPDLEIKWIRGNVDTRLAKLETEEYDAIILAAAGLYRLGWASDVVTEYLDADLCIPAVGQGALSIECREDDKELLELFEKFTCKKTERAVRAERAFLQKMEGGCQVPIAGFAYVAENDEIVLNVLVASPEGQEIIKEEVRGHNPEELGLEAADLLIQKGGKDLIEKVKRELEGQ
;
A
#
# COMPACT_ATOMS: atom_id res chain seq x y z
N MET A 1 -23.70 -23.48 -11.07
CA MET A 1 -22.80 -22.84 -10.12
C MET A 1 -21.45 -22.70 -10.81
N ARG A 2 -20.90 -21.49 -10.88
CA ARG A 2 -19.58 -21.23 -11.45
C ARG A 2 -18.53 -21.28 -10.34
N LYS A 3 -17.51 -22.13 -10.50
CA LYS A 3 -16.35 -22.20 -9.61
C LYS A 3 -15.33 -21.14 -10.02
N ILE A 4 -14.91 -20.32 -9.07
CA ILE A 4 -13.92 -19.24 -9.23
C ILE A 4 -12.66 -19.63 -8.46
N ILE A 5 -11.53 -19.67 -9.16
CA ILE A 5 -10.23 -19.93 -8.55
C ILE A 5 -9.58 -18.59 -8.19
N VAL A 6 -9.31 -18.38 -6.90
CA VAL A 6 -8.78 -17.14 -6.35
C VAL A 6 -7.31 -17.30 -6.02
N GLY A 7 -6.45 -16.58 -6.74
CA GLY A 7 -5.01 -16.55 -6.46
C GLY A 7 -4.71 -15.77 -5.18
N SER A 8 -3.85 -16.31 -4.33
CA SER A 8 -3.39 -15.63 -3.10
C SER A 8 -1.94 -15.96 -2.78
N ARG A 9 -1.22 -15.00 -2.21
CA ARG A 9 0.06 -15.27 -1.55
C ARG A 9 -0.19 -16.08 -0.26
N ARG A 10 0.85 -16.77 0.20
CA ARG A 10 0.79 -17.64 1.40
C ARG A 10 0.82 -16.89 2.73
N SER A 11 1.09 -15.58 2.74
CA SER A 11 1.16 -14.84 3.99
C SER A 11 -0.20 -14.82 4.70
N LYS A 12 -0.17 -14.87 6.05
CA LYS A 12 -1.40 -14.85 6.88
C LYS A 12 -2.31 -13.68 6.51
N LEU A 13 -1.73 -12.49 6.30
CA LEU A 13 -2.49 -11.31 5.91
C LEU A 13 -3.15 -11.47 4.53
N ALA A 14 -2.43 -11.99 3.53
CA ALA A 14 -2.97 -12.18 2.19
C ALA A 14 -4.14 -13.18 2.20
N LEU A 15 -3.99 -14.32 2.88
CA LEU A 15 -5.05 -15.30 3.03
C LEU A 15 -6.26 -14.75 3.79
N THR A 16 -6.04 -13.98 4.86
CA THR A 16 -7.12 -13.31 5.60
C THR A 16 -7.91 -12.35 4.70
N GLN A 17 -7.21 -11.54 3.89
CA GLN A 17 -7.83 -10.62 2.94
C GLN A 17 -8.61 -11.36 1.86
N THR A 18 -8.03 -12.41 1.28
CA THR A 18 -8.65 -13.25 0.25
C THR A 18 -9.93 -13.92 0.78
N ASN A 19 -9.86 -14.55 1.94
CA ASN A 19 -11.01 -15.20 2.56
C ASN A 19 -12.13 -14.20 2.86
N TRP A 20 -11.78 -13.03 3.41
CA TRP A 20 -12.77 -11.98 3.66
C TRP A 20 -13.50 -11.54 2.38
N VAL A 21 -12.77 -11.32 1.28
CA VAL A 21 -13.37 -10.94 -0.01
C VAL A 21 -14.29 -12.05 -0.53
N MET A 22 -13.82 -13.30 -0.52
CA MET A 22 -14.64 -14.44 -0.97
C MET A 22 -15.95 -14.55 -0.17
N ASP A 23 -15.89 -14.37 1.16
CA ASP A 23 -17.06 -14.40 2.01
C ASP A 23 -18.06 -13.27 1.69
N GLN A 24 -17.58 -12.08 1.36
CA GLN A 24 -18.44 -10.98 0.94
C GLN A 24 -19.07 -11.25 -0.43
N LEU A 25 -18.29 -11.66 -1.42
CA LEU A 25 -18.78 -11.97 -2.77
C LEU A 25 -19.80 -13.11 -2.77
N LYS A 26 -19.57 -14.15 -1.97
CA LYS A 26 -20.52 -15.28 -1.81
C LYS A 26 -21.86 -14.85 -1.22
N LYS A 27 -21.86 -13.86 -0.31
CA LYS A 27 -23.11 -13.28 0.24
C LYS A 27 -23.88 -12.48 -0.80
N LEU A 28 -23.19 -11.84 -1.75
CA LEU A 28 -23.82 -11.04 -2.80
C LEU A 28 -24.45 -11.89 -3.90
N ASP A 29 -23.81 -13.04 -4.23
CA ASP A 29 -24.32 -13.93 -5.26
C ASP A 29 -23.91 -15.37 -5.00
N SER A 30 -24.89 -16.20 -4.60
CA SER A 30 -24.70 -17.61 -4.27
C SER A 30 -24.48 -18.52 -5.49
N ARG A 31 -24.53 -17.99 -6.73
CA ARG A 31 -24.23 -18.75 -7.95
C ARG A 31 -22.74 -19.04 -8.09
N PHE A 32 -21.88 -18.34 -7.35
CA PHE A 32 -20.44 -18.50 -7.38
C PHE A 32 -19.93 -19.31 -6.18
N GLU A 33 -19.02 -20.22 -6.47
CA GLU A 33 -18.21 -20.94 -5.50
C GLU A 33 -16.75 -20.50 -5.63
N PHE A 34 -16.09 -20.29 -4.50
CA PHE A 34 -14.70 -19.79 -4.50
C PHE A 34 -13.76 -20.82 -3.89
N GLU A 35 -12.60 -21.00 -4.54
CA GLU A 35 -11.52 -21.85 -4.06
C GLU A 35 -10.20 -21.08 -4.13
N VAL A 36 -9.39 -21.14 -3.06
CA VAL A 36 -8.09 -20.47 -3.00
C VAL A 36 -7.01 -21.35 -3.63
N LYS A 37 -6.22 -20.75 -4.54
CA LYS A 37 -4.96 -21.29 -5.04
C LYS A 37 -3.80 -20.45 -4.50
N GLU A 38 -2.98 -21.05 -3.65
CA GLU A 38 -1.79 -20.39 -3.14
C GLU A 38 -0.69 -20.30 -4.20
N ILE A 39 -0.13 -19.12 -4.38
CA ILE A 39 0.96 -18.83 -5.32
C ILE A 39 2.15 -18.25 -4.56
N VAL A 40 3.34 -18.79 -4.81
CA VAL A 40 4.58 -18.29 -4.24
C VAL A 40 5.16 -17.23 -5.16
N THR A 41 5.37 -16.02 -4.65
CA THR A 41 5.98 -14.94 -5.43
C THR A 41 7.47 -14.81 -5.14
N LYS A 42 8.23 -14.22 -6.07
CA LYS A 42 9.64 -13.88 -5.86
C LYS A 42 9.83 -12.99 -4.65
N GLY A 43 8.91 -12.06 -4.41
CA GLY A 43 8.94 -11.19 -3.23
C GLY A 43 8.84 -11.93 -1.90
N ASP A 44 8.17 -13.10 -1.87
CA ASP A 44 8.08 -13.95 -0.68
C ASP A 44 9.37 -14.75 -0.43
N GLN A 45 10.15 -15.01 -1.46
CA GLN A 45 11.40 -15.80 -1.38
C GLN A 45 12.63 -14.95 -1.01
N ILE A 46 12.63 -13.66 -1.38
CA ILE A 46 13.77 -12.77 -1.15
C ILE A 46 13.64 -12.10 0.21
N LEU A 47 14.35 -12.60 1.22
CA LEU A 47 14.31 -12.07 2.59
C LEU A 47 15.54 -11.21 2.94
N ASP A 48 16.67 -11.37 2.24
CA ASP A 48 17.99 -10.87 2.66
C ASP A 48 18.44 -9.56 2.00
N VAL A 49 17.64 -8.99 1.07
CA VAL A 49 17.99 -7.77 0.33
C VAL A 49 16.88 -6.72 0.44
N THR A 50 17.24 -5.44 0.41
CA THR A 50 16.26 -4.35 0.41
C THR A 50 15.41 -4.38 -0.86
N LEU A 51 14.10 -4.06 -0.75
CA LEU A 51 13.21 -3.98 -1.93
C LEU A 51 13.72 -2.99 -2.97
N SER A 52 14.44 -1.95 -2.54
CA SER A 52 15.09 -0.98 -3.43
C SER A 52 16.22 -1.60 -4.25
N LYS A 53 16.95 -2.58 -3.70
CA LYS A 53 18.07 -3.27 -4.40
C LYS A 53 17.61 -4.44 -5.28
N VAL A 54 16.49 -5.07 -4.97
CA VAL A 54 15.98 -6.21 -5.76
C VAL A 54 15.48 -5.76 -7.13
N GLY A 55 15.22 -4.47 -7.33
CA GLY A 55 14.85 -3.86 -8.59
C GLY A 55 13.70 -4.60 -9.29
N GLY A 56 12.49 -4.13 -9.19
CA GLY A 56 11.39 -4.73 -9.97
C GLY A 56 10.02 -4.25 -9.51
N LYS A 57 9.31 -3.57 -10.40
CA LYS A 57 7.88 -3.32 -10.24
C LYS A 57 7.16 -4.68 -10.18
N GLY A 58 6.26 -4.84 -9.21
CA GLY A 58 5.40 -6.03 -9.14
C GLY A 58 6.01 -7.30 -8.54
N LEU A 59 7.02 -7.21 -7.66
CA LEU A 59 7.66 -8.38 -7.01
C LEU A 59 6.69 -9.33 -6.29
N PHE A 60 5.53 -8.86 -5.89
CA PHE A 60 4.52 -9.63 -5.16
C PHE A 60 3.30 -9.99 -6.00
N VAL A 61 3.25 -9.58 -7.28
CA VAL A 61 2.04 -9.75 -8.12
C VAL A 61 2.32 -10.48 -9.43
N LYS A 62 3.55 -10.44 -10.00
CA LYS A 62 3.87 -10.97 -11.33
C LYS A 62 3.48 -12.43 -11.54
N GLU A 63 3.76 -13.29 -10.58
CA GLU A 63 3.43 -14.72 -10.68
C GLU A 63 1.90 -14.94 -10.60
N ILE A 64 1.20 -14.07 -9.88
CA ILE A 64 -0.26 -14.10 -9.78
C ILE A 64 -0.88 -13.58 -11.09
N GLU A 65 -0.39 -12.45 -11.63
CA GLU A 65 -0.81 -11.89 -12.91
C GLU A 65 -0.59 -12.92 -14.04
N GLN A 66 0.57 -13.61 -14.07
CA GLN A 66 0.84 -14.64 -15.05
C GLN A 66 -0.13 -15.82 -14.94
N ALA A 67 -0.39 -16.33 -13.72
CA ALA A 67 -1.36 -17.40 -13.51
C ALA A 67 -2.79 -17.01 -13.95
N MET A 68 -3.13 -15.71 -13.86
CA MET A 68 -4.41 -15.17 -14.33
C MET A 68 -4.48 -15.12 -15.85
N LEU A 69 -3.42 -14.68 -16.53
CA LEU A 69 -3.29 -14.68 -17.99
C LEU A 69 -3.31 -16.12 -18.55
N ASP A 70 -2.67 -17.06 -17.86
CA ASP A 70 -2.65 -18.49 -18.21
C ASP A 70 -3.98 -19.20 -17.87
N LYS A 71 -4.97 -18.48 -17.33
CA LYS A 71 -6.28 -18.99 -16.91
C LYS A 71 -6.22 -20.09 -15.84
N GLU A 72 -5.15 -20.12 -15.06
CA GLU A 72 -5.02 -21.00 -13.89
C GLU A 72 -5.78 -20.50 -12.67
N ILE A 73 -6.03 -19.17 -12.61
CA ILE A 73 -6.87 -18.50 -11.64
C ILE A 73 -7.80 -17.52 -12.35
N ASP A 74 -8.90 -17.16 -11.71
CA ASP A 74 -9.89 -16.24 -12.28
C ASP A 74 -9.76 -14.82 -11.73
N MET A 75 -9.38 -14.69 -10.47
CA MET A 75 -9.20 -13.42 -9.78
C MET A 75 -8.11 -13.51 -8.72
N ALA A 76 -7.64 -12.36 -8.25
CA ALA A 76 -6.72 -12.28 -7.11
C ALA A 76 -7.06 -11.08 -6.22
N VAL A 77 -6.73 -11.20 -4.93
CA VAL A 77 -6.92 -10.14 -3.93
C VAL A 77 -5.55 -9.62 -3.50
N HIS A 78 -5.34 -8.30 -3.67
CA HIS A 78 -4.10 -7.64 -3.32
C HIS A 78 -4.34 -6.46 -2.37
N SER A 79 -3.33 -6.12 -1.59
CA SER A 79 -3.26 -4.77 -1.02
C SER A 79 -3.00 -3.78 -2.15
N MET A 80 -3.84 -2.76 -2.32
CA MET A 80 -3.76 -1.80 -3.43
C MET A 80 -2.38 -1.13 -3.55
N LYS A 81 -1.73 -0.85 -2.43
CA LYS A 81 -0.40 -0.23 -2.40
C LYS A 81 0.73 -1.09 -2.99
N ASP A 82 0.50 -2.40 -3.12
CA ASP A 82 1.47 -3.34 -3.68
C ASP A 82 1.28 -3.53 -5.20
N MET A 83 0.17 -2.99 -5.76
CA MET A 83 -0.14 -3.06 -7.19
C MET A 83 0.76 -2.14 -8.01
N PRO A 84 1.21 -2.58 -9.20
CA PRO A 84 1.90 -1.70 -10.12
C PRO A 84 0.99 -0.56 -10.58
N ALA A 85 1.60 0.59 -10.93
CA ALA A 85 0.86 1.72 -11.46
C ALA A 85 0.16 1.40 -12.79
N VAL A 86 0.79 0.54 -13.60
CA VAL A 86 0.25 0.05 -14.89
C VAL A 86 0.16 -1.46 -14.81
N LEU A 87 -1.00 -2.00 -15.15
CA LEU A 87 -1.26 -3.44 -15.20
C LEU A 87 -0.83 -4.04 -16.53
N PRO A 88 -0.56 -5.36 -16.58
CA PRO A 88 -0.42 -6.09 -17.84
C PRO A 88 -1.68 -5.99 -18.71
N GLU A 89 -1.50 -6.01 -20.03
CA GLU A 89 -2.61 -6.07 -20.98
C GLU A 89 -3.49 -7.30 -20.72
N GLY A 90 -4.80 -7.15 -20.79
CA GLY A 90 -5.78 -8.19 -20.51
C GLY A 90 -6.19 -8.34 -19.04
N LEU A 91 -5.55 -7.60 -18.13
CA LEU A 91 -5.91 -7.58 -16.70
C LEU A 91 -6.44 -6.22 -16.26
N THR A 92 -7.34 -6.24 -15.29
CA THR A 92 -7.93 -5.02 -14.72
C THR A 92 -8.17 -5.15 -13.23
N ILE A 93 -8.18 -4.02 -12.53
CA ILE A 93 -8.74 -3.94 -11.17
C ILE A 93 -10.26 -3.82 -11.32
N GLY A 94 -10.94 -4.96 -11.21
CA GLY A 94 -12.41 -5.03 -11.38
C GLY A 94 -13.19 -4.55 -10.16
N CYS A 95 -12.58 -4.55 -8.96
CA CYS A 95 -13.25 -4.10 -7.75
C CYS A 95 -12.30 -3.44 -6.76
N ILE A 96 -12.77 -2.36 -6.15
CA ILE A 96 -12.14 -1.71 -4.99
C ILE A 96 -13.18 -1.64 -3.87
N PRO A 97 -13.11 -2.54 -2.86
CA PRO A 97 -14.05 -2.53 -1.75
C PRO A 97 -13.85 -1.33 -0.82
N PHE A 98 -14.64 -1.29 0.24
CA PHE A 98 -14.48 -0.31 1.31
C PHE A 98 -13.05 -0.31 1.85
N ARG A 99 -12.48 0.91 2.02
CA ARG A 99 -11.13 1.13 2.52
C ARG A 99 -11.06 0.99 4.04
N GLU A 100 -10.14 0.18 4.51
CA GLU A 100 -9.79 0.08 5.92
C GLU A 100 -8.93 1.27 6.36
N ASP A 101 -8.63 1.40 7.64
CA ASP A 101 -7.81 2.49 8.18
C ASP A 101 -6.51 2.66 7.39
N HIS A 102 -6.38 3.82 6.76
CA HIS A 102 -5.27 4.17 5.87
C HIS A 102 -3.99 4.57 6.61
N ARG A 103 -4.08 4.84 7.92
CA ARG A 103 -2.97 5.36 8.71
C ARG A 103 -1.82 4.36 8.86
N ASP A 104 -0.66 4.89 9.15
CA ASP A 104 0.43 4.11 9.71
C ASP A 104 0.25 4.00 11.23
N ALA A 105 0.67 2.88 11.80
CA ALA A 105 0.59 2.61 13.23
C ALA A 105 2.00 2.45 13.80
N LEU A 106 2.28 3.18 14.86
CA LEU A 106 3.44 2.99 15.72
C LEU A 106 3.15 1.87 16.71
N ILE A 107 4.04 0.91 16.78
CA ILE A 107 4.06 -0.14 17.79
C ILE A 107 5.39 -0.02 18.52
N SER A 108 5.37 0.30 19.82
CA SER A 108 6.57 0.54 20.60
C SER A 108 6.63 -0.33 21.84
N ARG A 109 7.84 -0.64 22.27
CA ARG A 109 8.06 -1.28 23.58
C ARG A 109 7.52 -0.39 24.70
N GLY A 110 6.73 -0.97 25.58
CA GLY A 110 6.14 -0.24 26.72
C GLY A 110 5.09 0.78 26.32
N HIS A 111 4.53 0.70 25.11
CA HIS A 111 3.50 1.62 24.61
C HIS A 111 3.87 3.11 24.72
N VAL A 112 5.13 3.46 24.44
CA VAL A 112 5.63 4.83 24.42
C VAL A 112 5.26 5.51 23.11
N LYS A 113 4.56 6.65 23.16
CA LYS A 113 4.15 7.42 21.98
C LYS A 113 5.35 8.02 21.24
N LEU A 114 5.21 8.32 19.95
CA LEU A 114 6.26 8.85 19.09
C LEU A 114 6.96 10.09 19.71
N LYS A 115 6.17 11.02 20.25
CA LYS A 115 6.69 12.25 20.87
C LYS A 115 7.51 12.00 22.15
N ASP A 116 7.23 10.90 22.85
CA ASP A 116 7.81 10.55 24.16
C ASP A 116 8.96 9.52 24.04
N LEU A 117 9.26 9.04 22.82
CA LEU A 117 10.42 8.19 22.59
C LEU A 117 11.71 8.93 22.94
N LYS A 118 12.68 8.22 23.54
CA LYS A 118 14.00 8.79 23.91
C LYS A 118 14.74 9.29 22.66
N PRO A 119 15.58 10.33 22.77
CA PRO A 119 16.49 10.69 21.68
C PRO A 119 17.35 9.49 21.27
N GLY A 120 17.56 9.30 19.96
CA GLY A 120 18.27 8.15 19.42
C GLY A 120 17.47 6.83 19.46
N ALA A 121 16.15 6.88 19.72
CA ALA A 121 15.33 5.65 19.68
C ALA A 121 15.32 5.04 18.27
N ILE A 122 15.44 3.71 18.22
CA ILE A 122 15.55 2.94 16.98
C ILE A 122 14.17 2.56 16.47
N ILE A 123 13.80 3.07 15.28
CA ILE A 123 12.52 2.78 14.62
C ILE A 123 12.73 1.82 13.46
N GLY A 124 12.08 0.66 13.54
CA GLY A 124 12.10 -0.36 12.48
C GLY A 124 11.13 -0.01 11.34
N THR A 125 11.66 0.38 10.18
CA THR A 125 10.90 0.50 8.93
C THR A 125 11.78 0.32 7.71
N SER A 126 11.26 -0.34 6.65
CA SER A 126 11.91 -0.46 5.34
C SER A 126 11.30 0.52 4.32
N SER A 127 10.40 1.38 4.75
CA SER A 127 9.70 2.31 3.87
C SER A 127 10.38 3.67 3.91
N LEU A 128 11.03 4.07 2.79
CA LEU A 128 11.63 5.38 2.65
C LEU A 128 10.61 6.52 2.85
N ARG A 129 9.36 6.30 2.46
CA ARG A 129 8.26 7.24 2.72
C ARG A 129 8.04 7.49 4.22
N ARG A 130 8.06 6.42 5.02
CA ARG A 130 7.91 6.53 6.49
C ARG A 130 9.13 7.15 7.11
N SER A 131 10.32 6.67 6.74
CA SER A 131 11.60 7.21 7.24
C SER A 131 11.69 8.71 7.07
N ALA A 132 11.47 9.19 5.84
CA ALA A 132 11.55 10.61 5.54
C ALA A 132 10.61 11.45 6.42
N GLN A 133 9.34 11.07 6.53
CA GLN A 133 8.35 11.83 7.29
C GLN A 133 8.59 11.76 8.81
N LEU A 134 9.04 10.61 9.33
CA LEU A 134 9.40 10.48 10.74
C LEU A 134 10.62 11.32 11.09
N LEU A 135 11.65 11.35 10.23
CA LEU A 135 12.85 12.15 10.47
C LEU A 135 12.60 13.66 10.36
N VAL A 136 11.60 14.09 9.57
CA VAL A 136 11.14 15.51 9.60
C VAL A 136 10.52 15.84 10.95
N ALA A 137 9.68 14.97 11.51
CA ALA A 137 9.02 15.21 12.78
C ALA A 137 9.95 15.02 13.99
N ARG A 138 10.88 14.08 13.91
CA ARG A 138 11.81 13.67 14.95
C ARG A 138 13.18 13.34 14.36
N PRO A 139 14.01 14.38 14.06
CA PRO A 139 15.32 14.20 13.44
C PRO A 139 16.35 13.53 14.35
N ASP A 140 16.03 13.37 15.60
CA ASP A 140 16.84 12.70 16.62
C ASP A 140 16.66 11.17 16.64
N LEU A 141 15.71 10.61 15.85
CA LEU A 141 15.47 9.16 15.79
C LEU A 141 16.48 8.45 14.88
N GLU A 142 16.75 7.18 15.16
CA GLU A 142 17.52 6.29 14.31
C GLU A 142 16.55 5.39 13.53
N ILE A 143 16.65 5.37 12.19
CA ILE A 143 15.87 4.48 11.35
C ILE A 143 16.68 3.24 11.05
N LYS A 144 16.13 2.08 11.43
CA LYS A 144 16.71 0.77 11.12
C LYS A 144 15.81 -0.03 10.22
N TRP A 145 16.41 -0.66 9.23
CA TRP A 145 15.68 -1.47 8.27
C TRP A 145 15.12 -2.75 8.92
N ILE A 146 13.85 -3.09 8.65
CA ILE A 146 13.17 -4.28 9.17
C ILE A 146 12.40 -5.02 8.07
N ARG A 147 12.58 -6.32 7.95
CA ARG A 147 11.90 -7.21 6.98
C ARG A 147 11.10 -8.30 7.65
N GLY A 148 10.21 -8.89 6.86
CA GLY A 148 9.32 -9.97 7.24
C GLY A 148 7.86 -9.59 7.09
N ASN A 149 7.00 -10.56 7.29
CA ASN A 149 5.56 -10.35 7.39
C ASN A 149 5.23 -9.61 8.71
N VAL A 150 3.96 -9.27 8.91
CA VAL A 150 3.52 -8.51 10.09
C VAL A 150 3.90 -9.21 11.39
N ASP A 151 3.63 -10.50 11.50
CA ASP A 151 4.00 -11.36 12.64
C ASP A 151 5.51 -11.40 12.90
N THR A 152 6.32 -11.58 11.86
CA THR A 152 7.78 -11.56 11.95
C THR A 152 8.30 -10.23 12.47
N ARG A 153 7.75 -9.09 12.01
CA ARG A 153 8.19 -7.77 12.47
C ARG A 153 7.77 -7.49 13.90
N LEU A 154 6.60 -7.96 14.33
CA LEU A 154 6.18 -7.88 15.74
C LEU A 154 7.11 -8.69 16.62
N ALA A 155 7.49 -9.93 16.21
CA ALA A 155 8.46 -10.73 16.95
C ALA A 155 9.83 -10.07 17.03
N LYS A 156 10.31 -9.42 15.96
CA LYS A 156 11.58 -8.69 15.94
C LYS A 156 11.57 -7.48 16.87
N LEU A 157 10.45 -6.79 17.05
CA LEU A 157 10.34 -5.72 18.05
C LEU A 157 10.67 -6.24 19.44
N GLU A 158 10.29 -7.48 19.77
CA GLU A 158 10.56 -8.06 21.10
C GLU A 158 12.00 -8.60 21.24
N THR A 159 12.59 -9.10 20.15
CA THR A 159 13.84 -9.88 20.18
C THR A 159 15.07 -9.13 19.66
N GLU A 160 14.87 -8.06 18.88
CA GLU A 160 15.96 -7.28 18.28
C GLU A 160 16.02 -5.86 18.88
N GLU A 161 16.98 -5.04 18.43
CA GLU A 161 17.30 -3.71 18.97
C GLU A 161 16.34 -2.59 18.51
N TYR A 162 15.05 -2.86 18.34
CA TYR A 162 14.07 -1.83 18.00
C TYR A 162 13.38 -1.28 19.26
N ASP A 163 13.27 0.02 19.39
CA ASP A 163 12.40 0.68 20.39
C ASP A 163 10.95 0.72 19.89
N ALA A 164 10.75 0.84 18.58
CA ALA A 164 9.44 0.78 17.93
C ALA A 164 9.54 0.30 16.48
N ILE A 165 8.39 -0.08 15.91
CA ILE A 165 8.23 -0.38 14.48
C ILE A 165 7.01 0.35 13.91
N ILE A 166 7.01 0.56 12.57
CA ILE A 166 5.86 1.16 11.88
C ILE A 166 5.23 0.14 10.94
N LEU A 167 3.94 -0.09 11.12
CA LEU A 167 3.13 -0.97 10.27
C LEU A 167 1.91 -0.20 9.71
N ALA A 168 1.28 -0.72 8.65
CA ALA A 168 0.00 -0.18 8.19
C ALA A 168 -1.13 -0.67 9.10
N ALA A 169 -1.93 0.25 9.63
CA ALA A 169 -3.06 -0.05 10.51
C ALA A 169 -4.03 -1.07 9.90
N ALA A 170 -4.36 -0.94 8.61
CA ALA A 170 -5.24 -1.86 7.89
C ALA A 170 -4.82 -3.33 8.00
N GLY A 171 -3.50 -3.62 7.97
CA GLY A 171 -2.99 -4.97 8.13
C GLY A 171 -3.26 -5.54 9.51
N LEU A 172 -3.08 -4.72 10.53
CA LEU A 172 -3.33 -5.09 11.93
C LEU A 172 -4.83 -5.28 12.20
N TYR A 173 -5.70 -4.41 11.68
CA TYR A 173 -7.15 -4.55 11.77
C TYR A 173 -7.64 -5.86 11.14
N ARG A 174 -7.18 -6.18 9.93
CA ARG A 174 -7.58 -7.41 9.22
C ARG A 174 -7.12 -8.67 9.92
N LEU A 175 -6.00 -8.63 10.62
CA LEU A 175 -5.51 -9.74 11.45
C LEU A 175 -6.17 -9.80 12.83
N GLY A 176 -6.97 -8.79 13.21
CA GLY A 176 -7.59 -8.71 14.54
C GLY A 176 -6.62 -8.35 15.66
N TRP A 177 -5.46 -7.77 15.33
CA TRP A 177 -4.39 -7.48 16.31
C TRP A 177 -4.28 -6.01 16.71
N ALA A 178 -5.02 -5.12 16.04
CA ALA A 178 -4.85 -3.67 16.21
C ALA A 178 -5.03 -3.21 17.67
N SER A 179 -6.06 -3.72 18.37
CA SER A 179 -6.33 -3.36 19.77
C SER A 179 -5.23 -3.77 20.74
N ASP A 180 -4.46 -4.79 20.40
CA ASP A 180 -3.52 -5.42 21.34
C ASP A 180 -2.10 -4.84 21.21
N VAL A 181 -1.74 -4.40 19.99
CA VAL A 181 -0.34 -4.03 19.69
C VAL A 181 -0.12 -2.56 19.37
N VAL A 182 -1.13 -1.83 18.87
CA VAL A 182 -0.96 -0.45 18.43
C VAL A 182 -0.76 0.49 19.63
N THR A 183 0.34 1.23 19.60
CA THR A 183 0.61 2.30 20.58
C THR A 183 -0.03 3.61 20.14
N GLU A 184 0.11 3.97 18.86
CA GLU A 184 -0.35 5.23 18.32
C GLU A 184 -0.63 5.10 16.82
N TYR A 185 -1.72 5.70 16.35
CA TYR A 185 -1.98 5.90 14.92
C TYR A 185 -1.38 7.23 14.49
N LEU A 186 -0.58 7.21 13.42
CA LEU A 186 0.04 8.40 12.87
C LEU A 186 -0.94 9.05 11.89
N ASP A 187 -1.42 10.24 12.24
CA ASP A 187 -2.34 10.99 11.38
C ASP A 187 -1.65 11.42 10.07
N ALA A 188 -2.44 11.64 9.02
CA ALA A 188 -1.94 11.98 7.69
C ALA A 188 -1.14 13.30 7.67
N ASP A 189 -1.37 14.21 8.60
CA ASP A 189 -0.58 15.45 8.74
C ASP A 189 0.88 15.17 9.12
N LEU A 190 1.12 14.11 9.91
CA LEU A 190 2.44 13.66 10.32
C LEU A 190 3.04 12.69 9.32
N CYS A 191 2.24 11.74 8.83
CA CYS A 191 2.71 10.69 7.96
C CYS A 191 1.67 10.37 6.87
N ILE A 192 1.76 11.07 5.72
CA ILE A 192 0.89 10.80 4.56
C ILE A 192 1.08 9.34 4.14
N PRO A 193 -0.02 8.57 4.01
CA PRO A 193 0.03 7.16 3.66
C PRO A 193 0.65 6.88 2.27
N ALA A 194 0.98 5.63 2.02
CA ALA A 194 1.29 5.18 0.68
C ALA A 194 0.02 5.21 -0.20
N VAL A 195 0.20 5.46 -1.50
CA VAL A 195 -0.88 5.33 -2.49
C VAL A 195 -1.58 3.98 -2.34
N GLY A 196 -2.89 3.99 -2.16
CA GLY A 196 -3.71 2.80 -1.96
C GLY A 196 -3.61 2.15 -0.59
N GLN A 197 -2.90 2.70 0.38
CA GLN A 197 -2.81 2.10 1.72
C GLN A 197 -4.19 1.98 2.36
N GLY A 198 -4.50 0.82 2.92
CA GLY A 198 -5.81 0.50 3.48
C GLY A 198 -6.83 -0.06 2.49
N ALA A 199 -6.71 0.24 1.20
CA ALA A 199 -7.57 -0.32 0.16
C ALA A 199 -7.12 -1.73 -0.27
N LEU A 200 -8.08 -2.55 -0.68
CA LEU A 200 -7.85 -3.78 -1.45
C LEU A 200 -8.10 -3.51 -2.93
N SER A 201 -7.44 -4.27 -3.78
CA SER A 201 -7.75 -4.40 -5.19
C SER A 201 -8.10 -5.85 -5.50
N ILE A 202 -9.20 -6.06 -6.20
CA ILE A 202 -9.58 -7.35 -6.74
C ILE A 202 -9.28 -7.29 -8.23
N GLU A 203 -8.28 -8.04 -8.64
CA GLU A 203 -7.80 -8.11 -10.01
C GLU A 203 -8.43 -9.31 -10.72
N CYS A 204 -8.78 -9.16 -11.99
CA CYS A 204 -9.30 -10.20 -12.85
C CYS A 204 -8.95 -9.91 -14.32
N ARG A 205 -9.28 -10.86 -15.21
CA ARG A 205 -9.23 -10.60 -16.64
C ARG A 205 -10.30 -9.58 -17.06
N GLU A 206 -9.97 -8.67 -17.97
CA GLU A 206 -10.88 -7.61 -18.45
C GLU A 206 -12.06 -8.14 -19.29
N ASP A 207 -11.95 -9.37 -19.80
CA ASP A 207 -12.99 -10.03 -20.60
C ASP A 207 -13.98 -10.86 -19.75
N ASP A 208 -13.75 -11.02 -18.43
CA ASP A 208 -14.63 -11.79 -17.54
C ASP A 208 -15.83 -10.94 -17.05
N LYS A 209 -16.82 -10.80 -17.93
CA LYS A 209 -18.02 -9.95 -17.69
C LYS A 209 -18.82 -10.37 -16.47
N GLU A 210 -18.92 -11.70 -16.21
CA GLU A 210 -19.68 -12.20 -15.06
C GLU A 210 -19.04 -11.76 -13.72
N LEU A 211 -17.71 -11.85 -13.63
CA LEU A 211 -16.99 -11.37 -12.45
C LEU A 211 -17.10 -9.85 -12.31
N LEU A 212 -16.96 -9.10 -13.41
CA LEU A 212 -17.07 -7.65 -13.39
C LEU A 212 -18.47 -7.18 -12.94
N GLU A 213 -19.56 -7.86 -13.38
CA GLU A 213 -20.92 -7.60 -12.90
C GLU A 213 -21.10 -7.89 -11.40
N LEU A 214 -20.45 -8.94 -10.89
CA LEU A 214 -20.45 -9.24 -9.45
C LEU A 214 -19.68 -8.17 -8.67
N PHE A 215 -18.53 -7.76 -9.19
CA PHE A 215 -17.61 -6.80 -8.58
C PHE A 215 -18.20 -5.39 -8.50
N GLU A 216 -19.02 -4.98 -9.47
CA GLU A 216 -19.75 -3.71 -9.44
C GLU A 216 -20.62 -3.57 -8.19
N LYS A 217 -21.24 -4.68 -7.74
CA LYS A 217 -22.07 -4.72 -6.51
C LYS A 217 -21.25 -4.60 -5.23
N PHE A 218 -19.95 -4.90 -5.28
CA PHE A 218 -19.05 -4.89 -4.13
C PHE A 218 -18.13 -3.68 -4.08
N THR A 219 -17.98 -2.99 -5.20
CA THR A 219 -17.14 -1.79 -5.31
C THR A 219 -17.67 -0.63 -4.46
N CYS A 220 -16.82 -0.06 -3.61
CA CYS A 220 -17.10 1.17 -2.89
C CYS A 220 -16.74 2.39 -3.75
N LYS A 221 -17.72 3.07 -4.32
CA LYS A 221 -17.51 4.20 -5.25
C LYS A 221 -16.68 5.35 -4.66
N LYS A 222 -16.81 5.64 -3.36
CA LYS A 222 -15.98 6.65 -2.70
C LYS A 222 -14.52 6.22 -2.62
N THR A 223 -14.26 4.97 -2.24
CA THR A 223 -12.90 4.42 -2.21
C THR A 223 -12.30 4.35 -3.61
N GLU A 224 -13.07 3.89 -4.59
CA GLU A 224 -12.64 3.80 -5.99
C GLU A 224 -12.18 5.17 -6.52
N ARG A 225 -12.99 6.22 -6.35
CA ARG A 225 -12.65 7.59 -6.78
C ARG A 225 -11.37 8.09 -6.11
N ALA A 226 -11.25 7.92 -4.80
CA ALA A 226 -10.07 8.33 -4.05
C ALA A 226 -8.81 7.59 -4.55
N VAL A 227 -8.86 6.27 -4.66
CA VAL A 227 -7.73 5.45 -5.11
C VAL A 227 -7.35 5.74 -6.56
N ARG A 228 -8.30 6.03 -7.45
CA ARG A 228 -8.01 6.43 -8.84
C ARG A 228 -7.21 7.73 -8.90
N ALA A 229 -7.54 8.73 -8.08
CA ALA A 229 -6.77 9.97 -7.97
C ALA A 229 -5.33 9.70 -7.48
N GLU A 230 -5.19 8.92 -6.42
CA GLU A 230 -3.87 8.52 -5.89
C GLU A 230 -3.04 7.77 -6.94
N ARG A 231 -3.64 6.84 -7.69
CA ARG A 231 -2.94 6.06 -8.72
C ARG A 231 -2.55 6.89 -9.94
N ALA A 232 -3.41 7.82 -10.39
CA ALA A 232 -3.08 8.76 -11.46
C ALA A 232 -1.87 9.62 -11.10
N PHE A 233 -1.82 10.12 -9.85
CA PHE A 233 -0.66 10.81 -9.30
C PHE A 233 0.61 9.94 -9.35
N LEU A 234 0.55 8.72 -8.80
CA LEU A 234 1.70 7.81 -8.74
C LEU A 234 2.22 7.45 -10.12
N GLN A 235 1.32 7.21 -11.08
CA GLN A 235 1.66 6.88 -12.47
C GLN A 235 2.41 8.03 -13.14
N LYS A 236 1.92 9.25 -13.03
CA LYS A 236 2.54 10.46 -13.60
C LYS A 236 3.91 10.75 -13.01
N MET A 237 4.07 10.53 -11.70
CA MET A 237 5.35 10.71 -11.01
C MET A 237 6.37 9.60 -11.33
N GLU A 238 5.98 8.53 -12.04
CA GLU A 238 6.81 7.34 -12.26
C GLU A 238 7.38 6.76 -10.95
N GLY A 239 6.62 6.97 -9.87
CA GLY A 239 6.97 6.58 -8.52
C GLY A 239 6.73 5.10 -8.26
N GLY A 240 7.18 4.65 -7.11
CA GLY A 240 7.00 3.27 -6.62
C GLY A 240 7.50 3.13 -5.19
N CYS A 241 7.48 1.91 -4.67
CA CYS A 241 7.90 1.61 -3.29
C CYS A 241 9.39 1.90 -3.01
N GLN A 242 10.17 2.23 -4.04
CA GLN A 242 11.62 2.44 -3.97
C GLN A 242 12.01 3.91 -3.73
N VAL A 243 11.05 4.83 -3.73
CA VAL A 243 11.29 6.25 -3.51
C VAL A 243 10.36 6.78 -2.43
N PRO A 244 10.75 7.85 -1.69
CA PRO A 244 9.91 8.44 -0.65
C PRO A 244 8.77 9.26 -1.29
N ILE A 245 7.75 8.56 -1.78
CA ILE A 245 6.54 9.13 -2.36
C ILE A 245 5.33 8.72 -1.52
N ALA A 246 4.41 9.64 -1.29
CA ALA A 246 3.16 9.43 -0.58
C ALA A 246 1.99 10.01 -1.35
N GLY A 247 0.80 9.44 -1.17
CA GLY A 247 -0.42 9.97 -1.73
C GLY A 247 -1.63 9.37 -1.04
N PHE A 248 -2.49 10.23 -0.53
CA PHE A 248 -3.72 9.83 0.14
C PHE A 248 -4.86 10.75 -0.26
N ALA A 249 -5.94 10.15 -0.75
CA ALA A 249 -7.17 10.85 -1.08
C ALA A 249 -8.36 10.34 -0.28
N TYR A 250 -9.33 11.22 -0.07
CA TYR A 250 -10.65 10.89 0.44
C TYR A 250 -11.72 11.72 -0.26
N VAL A 251 -12.96 11.23 -0.26
CA VAL A 251 -14.13 11.96 -0.76
C VAL A 251 -14.81 12.65 0.42
N ALA A 252 -14.80 13.96 0.40
CA ALA A 252 -15.43 14.81 1.42
C ALA A 252 -16.97 14.72 1.36
N GLU A 253 -17.66 15.34 2.33
CA GLU A 253 -19.13 15.34 2.40
C GLU A 253 -19.78 16.05 1.22
N ASN A 254 -19.13 17.08 0.66
CA ASN A 254 -19.58 17.82 -0.53
C ASN A 254 -19.25 17.09 -1.85
N ASP A 255 -18.90 15.81 -1.81
CA ASP A 255 -18.52 14.95 -2.93
C ASP A 255 -17.22 15.37 -3.66
N GLU A 256 -16.45 16.28 -3.10
CA GLU A 256 -15.14 16.67 -3.59
C GLU A 256 -14.08 15.64 -3.15
N ILE A 257 -13.13 15.35 -4.03
CA ILE A 257 -11.95 14.55 -3.67
C ILE A 257 -10.89 15.50 -3.15
N VAL A 258 -10.34 15.20 -1.98
CA VAL A 258 -9.17 15.87 -1.42
C VAL A 258 -8.00 14.92 -1.52
N LEU A 259 -6.92 15.33 -2.21
CA LEU A 259 -5.73 14.53 -2.43
C LEU A 259 -4.51 15.23 -1.84
N ASN A 260 -3.87 14.58 -0.87
CA ASN A 260 -2.62 14.99 -0.27
C ASN A 260 -1.48 14.18 -0.86
N VAL A 261 -0.43 14.84 -1.34
CA VAL A 261 0.71 14.20 -1.99
C VAL A 261 2.04 14.70 -1.42
N LEU A 262 3.05 13.85 -1.50
CA LEU A 262 4.39 14.15 -1.00
C LEU A 262 5.46 13.43 -1.81
N VAL A 263 6.59 14.13 -2.02
CA VAL A 263 7.88 13.55 -2.39
C VAL A 263 8.95 14.09 -1.43
N ALA A 264 9.89 13.24 -1.03
CA ALA A 264 10.96 13.63 -0.09
C ALA A 264 12.31 12.98 -0.45
N SER A 265 13.40 13.48 0.13
CA SER A 265 14.65 12.72 0.27
C SER A 265 14.51 11.64 1.37
N PRO A 266 15.29 10.54 1.33
CA PRO A 266 15.18 9.44 2.30
C PRO A 266 15.35 9.87 3.75
N GLU A 267 16.20 10.88 3.99
CA GLU A 267 16.50 11.45 5.32
C GLU A 267 15.56 12.61 5.70
N GLY A 268 14.57 12.95 4.85
CA GLY A 268 13.63 14.02 5.10
C GLY A 268 14.21 15.45 5.02
N GLN A 269 15.42 15.63 4.49
CA GLN A 269 16.04 16.96 4.38
C GLN A 269 15.36 17.83 3.31
N GLU A 270 14.91 17.22 2.22
CA GLU A 270 14.13 17.84 1.17
C GLU A 270 12.73 17.20 1.17
N ILE A 271 11.68 18.01 1.25
CA ILE A 271 10.29 17.54 1.24
C ILE A 271 9.40 18.52 0.49
N ILE A 272 8.62 18.00 -0.45
CA ILE A 272 7.64 18.76 -1.23
C ILE A 272 6.27 18.14 -0.98
N LYS A 273 5.33 18.92 -0.46
CA LYS A 273 3.94 18.49 -0.16
C LYS A 273 2.96 19.39 -0.89
N GLU A 274 1.84 18.81 -1.35
CA GLU A 274 0.71 19.54 -1.91
C GLU A 274 -0.62 18.92 -1.46
N GLU A 275 -1.64 19.75 -1.35
CA GLU A 275 -3.03 19.34 -1.27
C GLU A 275 -3.78 19.94 -2.46
N VAL A 276 -4.50 19.09 -3.18
CA VAL A 276 -5.37 19.50 -4.29
C VAL A 276 -6.79 18.98 -4.07
N ARG A 277 -7.78 19.67 -4.67
CA ARG A 277 -9.20 19.36 -4.51
C ARG A 277 -9.89 19.40 -5.84
N GLY A 278 -10.82 18.47 -6.08
CA GLY A 278 -11.59 18.42 -7.32
C GLY A 278 -12.55 17.24 -7.37
N HIS A 279 -13.22 17.07 -8.50
CA HIS A 279 -14.24 16.02 -8.63
C HIS A 279 -13.82 14.89 -9.58
N ASN A 280 -12.95 15.17 -10.56
CA ASN A 280 -12.43 14.17 -11.48
C ASN A 280 -11.15 13.53 -10.92
N PRO A 281 -11.17 12.24 -10.61
CA PRO A 281 -10.02 11.57 -9.96
C PRO A 281 -8.73 11.65 -10.78
N GLU A 282 -8.82 11.38 -12.10
CA GLU A 282 -7.63 11.32 -12.96
C GLU A 282 -7.02 12.70 -13.15
N GLU A 283 -7.83 13.69 -13.45
CA GLU A 283 -7.37 15.08 -13.62
C GLU A 283 -6.73 15.60 -12.34
N LEU A 284 -7.35 15.31 -11.19
CA LEU A 284 -6.82 15.71 -9.88
C LEU A 284 -5.47 15.07 -9.58
N GLY A 285 -5.31 13.76 -9.87
CA GLY A 285 -4.04 13.07 -9.71
C GLY A 285 -2.95 13.63 -10.61
N LEU A 286 -3.27 13.97 -11.86
CA LEU A 286 -2.34 14.59 -12.80
C LEU A 286 -1.97 16.02 -12.37
N GLU A 287 -2.93 16.82 -11.91
CA GLU A 287 -2.71 18.17 -11.37
C GLU A 287 -1.74 18.13 -10.17
N ALA A 288 -1.99 17.24 -9.21
CA ALA A 288 -1.12 17.06 -8.05
C ALA A 288 0.32 16.71 -8.47
N ALA A 289 0.48 15.84 -9.46
CA ALA A 289 1.79 15.47 -9.98
C ALA A 289 2.48 16.66 -10.66
N ASP A 290 1.77 17.39 -11.50
CA ASP A 290 2.33 18.56 -12.21
C ASP A 290 2.77 19.67 -11.24
N LEU A 291 2.03 19.89 -10.16
CA LEU A 291 2.45 20.83 -9.09
C LEU A 291 3.75 20.38 -8.41
N LEU A 292 3.87 19.09 -8.06
CA LEU A 292 5.12 18.59 -7.47
C LEU A 292 6.28 18.64 -8.46
N ILE A 293 6.05 18.34 -9.75
CA ILE A 293 7.07 18.41 -10.81
C ILE A 293 7.57 19.85 -10.95
N GLN A 294 6.68 20.85 -11.00
CA GLN A 294 7.05 22.28 -11.07
C GLN A 294 7.90 22.72 -9.89
N LYS A 295 7.75 22.08 -8.71
CA LYS A 295 8.55 22.35 -7.50
C LYS A 295 9.82 21.51 -7.41
N GLY A 296 10.20 20.78 -8.46
CA GLY A 296 11.41 19.96 -8.49
C GLY A 296 11.24 18.51 -7.99
N GLY A 297 9.99 18.06 -7.78
CA GLY A 297 9.70 16.71 -7.24
C GLY A 297 10.22 15.58 -8.14
N LYS A 298 10.22 15.76 -9.47
CA LYS A 298 10.76 14.75 -10.38
C LYS A 298 12.27 14.65 -10.27
N ASP A 299 12.95 15.78 -10.21
CA ASP A 299 14.42 15.83 -10.05
C ASP A 299 14.84 15.19 -8.73
N LEU A 300 14.08 15.42 -7.66
CA LEU A 300 14.29 14.79 -6.36
C LEU A 300 14.14 13.26 -6.44
N ILE A 301 13.10 12.75 -7.11
CA ILE A 301 12.92 11.30 -7.32
C ILE A 301 14.09 10.70 -8.11
N GLU A 302 14.53 11.36 -9.18
CA GLU A 302 15.64 10.89 -10.01
C GLU A 302 16.98 10.91 -9.26
N LYS A 303 17.20 11.92 -8.41
CA LYS A 303 18.37 11.99 -7.52
C LYS A 303 18.37 10.79 -6.57
N VAL A 304 17.25 10.53 -5.89
CA VAL A 304 17.10 9.39 -4.96
C VAL A 304 17.32 8.06 -5.68
N LYS A 305 16.77 7.86 -6.87
CA LYS A 305 16.97 6.63 -7.65
C LYS A 305 18.45 6.39 -7.95
N ARG A 306 19.19 7.43 -8.40
CA ARG A 306 20.63 7.35 -8.68
C ARG A 306 21.46 7.02 -7.44
N GLU A 307 21.12 7.61 -6.29
CA GLU A 307 21.80 7.34 -5.02
C GLU A 307 21.61 5.89 -4.55
N LEU A 308 20.42 5.33 -4.75
CA LEU A 308 20.10 3.94 -4.39
C LEU A 308 20.73 2.91 -5.35
N GLU A 309 20.90 3.25 -6.63
CA GLU A 309 21.57 2.39 -7.63
C GLU A 309 23.10 2.39 -7.48
N GLY A 310 23.66 3.43 -6.88
CA GLY A 310 25.11 3.59 -6.63
C GLY A 310 25.62 2.94 -5.34
N GLN A 311 24.72 2.43 -4.50
CA GLN A 311 25.00 1.72 -3.24
C GLN A 311 24.89 0.19 -3.41
#